data_844a46e531f1dfeef3f86fe76d52e203
#
_entry.id   844a46e531f1dfeef3f86fe76d52e203
#
_cell.length_a   1.000
_cell.length_b   1.000
_cell.length_c   1.000
_cell.angle_alpha   90.00
_cell.angle_beta   90.00
_cell.angle_gamma   90.00
#
_symmetry.space_group_name_H-M   'P 1'
#
loop_
_entity.id
_entity.type
_entity.pdbx_description
1 polymer ?
#
loop_
_entity_poly.entity_id
_entity_poly.type
_entity_poly.pdbx_seq_one_letter_code
_entity_poly.pdbx_strand_id
1 'polypeptide(L)'
;MIERSMVKSYLHYVVPATIAFTLTCIYSIVDGIFVGNIVGDTGLAGINVAYPLYALVLATGTGIGMGGAVISSIREGSGNREGARHATGHTILMLLLFSIPVTLLLLFFARPLCAVLGGAGETLNQAVLYLSVLSLAAPLQVMIVGCLPLIRNRGHVKYAMVASVVSGVINVIFDYVFVVALNWGTMGAGAATALAQCCSFLLIAAFFLRKNERLGLRHFKPNTELFAHSLKLGLAPFGLTLLPEITVVTLNVNALIYGGETAVAAYAVISYVAYVIQMLIQGVADGSQPLVSQCYGAGKLKLVQKIRNTNFVVAISIGLIGLGVMTALRYQIPSWFGASEAATEIVAFALPVIAFAYMFFGLTHVSTSYFYATDDARGSSLLVYGEAALVVLYTCGLGFVYGLTGVWGAIGMTQITLAFVAAVLLRRHSHKRLGLTSVHKGHKAAAHRHIAAAGR
;
A
#
# COMPACT_ATOMS: atom_id res chain seq x y z
N MET A 1 -0.06 -18.15 28.71
CA MET A 1 -0.90 -18.83 27.69
C MET A 1 -1.47 -17.82 26.67
N ILE A 2 -2.08 -16.72 27.08
CA ILE A 2 -2.67 -15.67 26.20
C ILE A 2 -1.61 -15.02 25.27
N GLU A 3 -0.38 -14.80 25.74
CA GLU A 3 0.68 -14.20 24.92
C GLU A 3 1.16 -15.09 23.78
N ARG A 4 1.36 -16.39 24.02
CA ARG A 4 1.71 -17.35 22.96
C ARG A 4 0.64 -17.45 21.87
N SER A 5 -0.64 -17.39 22.27
CA SER A 5 -1.77 -17.36 21.33
C SER A 5 -1.78 -16.10 20.47
N MET A 6 -1.47 -14.92 21.06
CA MET A 6 -1.39 -13.66 20.34
C MET A 6 -0.24 -13.64 19.33
N VAL A 7 0.96 -14.04 19.74
CA VAL A 7 2.12 -14.10 18.84
C VAL A 7 1.87 -15.05 17.68
N LYS A 8 1.28 -16.23 17.93
CA LYS A 8 0.91 -17.18 16.88
C LYS A 8 -0.11 -16.59 15.90
N SER A 9 -1.13 -15.90 16.42
CA SER A 9 -2.13 -15.22 15.57
C SER A 9 -1.49 -14.09 14.77
N TYR A 10 -0.66 -13.27 15.39
CA TYR A 10 0.06 -12.19 14.73
C TYR A 10 0.92 -12.70 13.57
N LEU A 11 1.77 -13.70 13.81
CA LEU A 11 2.61 -14.30 12.77
C LEU A 11 1.77 -14.96 11.67
N HIS A 12 0.64 -15.56 12.00
CA HIS A 12 -0.28 -16.16 11.02
C HIS A 12 -0.81 -15.14 10.00
N TYR A 13 -1.06 -13.91 10.44
CA TYR A 13 -1.57 -12.84 9.57
C TYR A 13 -0.44 -12.05 8.89
N VAL A 14 0.58 -11.67 9.63
CA VAL A 14 1.61 -10.75 9.14
C VAL A 14 2.61 -11.44 8.20
N VAL A 15 3.10 -12.64 8.54
CA VAL A 15 4.15 -13.30 7.73
C VAL A 15 3.68 -13.59 6.30
N PRO A 16 2.51 -14.22 6.06
CA PRO A 16 2.07 -14.46 4.69
C PRO A 16 1.78 -13.16 3.92
N ALA A 17 1.27 -12.11 4.59
CA ALA A 17 1.03 -10.83 3.95
C ALA A 17 2.36 -10.18 3.53
N THR A 18 3.35 -10.12 4.42
CA THR A 18 4.67 -9.57 4.12
C THR A 18 5.35 -10.32 2.96
N ILE A 19 5.28 -11.67 2.94
CA ILE A 19 5.78 -12.47 1.82
C ILE A 19 5.07 -12.08 0.51
N ALA A 20 3.74 -11.94 0.53
CA ALA A 20 2.99 -11.57 -0.67
C ALA A 20 3.41 -10.19 -1.20
N PHE A 21 3.53 -9.17 -0.36
CA PHE A 21 3.97 -7.83 -0.76
C PHE A 21 5.42 -7.82 -1.27
N THR A 22 6.33 -8.54 -0.61
CA THR A 22 7.74 -8.64 -1.05
C THR A 22 7.85 -9.32 -2.41
N LEU A 23 7.12 -10.41 -2.63
CA LEU A 23 7.13 -11.11 -3.92
C LEU A 23 6.49 -10.25 -5.03
N THR A 24 5.47 -9.43 -4.71
CA THR A 24 4.91 -8.45 -5.64
C THR A 24 5.97 -7.45 -6.10
N CYS A 25 6.79 -6.96 -5.16
CA CYS A 25 7.91 -6.08 -5.50
C CYS A 25 8.92 -6.76 -6.44
N ILE A 26 9.29 -8.00 -6.15
CA ILE A 26 10.27 -8.75 -6.93
C ILE A 26 9.79 -8.96 -8.38
N TYR A 27 8.57 -9.41 -8.59
CA TYR A 27 8.09 -9.63 -9.96
C TYR A 27 7.92 -8.33 -10.74
N SER A 28 7.56 -7.21 -10.10
CA SER A 28 7.50 -5.89 -10.75
C SER A 28 8.89 -5.43 -11.24
N ILE A 29 9.96 -5.74 -10.49
CA ILE A 29 11.33 -5.47 -10.92
C ILE A 29 11.70 -6.35 -12.12
N VAL A 30 11.34 -7.64 -12.10
CA VAL A 30 11.62 -8.59 -13.19
C VAL A 30 10.90 -8.18 -14.48
N ASP A 31 9.64 -7.76 -14.40
CA ASP A 31 8.86 -7.23 -15.52
C ASP A 31 9.58 -6.02 -16.16
N GLY A 32 10.00 -5.06 -15.34
CA GLY A 32 10.79 -3.90 -15.80
C GLY A 32 12.09 -4.30 -16.51
N ILE A 33 12.79 -5.34 -16.02
CA ILE A 33 14.02 -5.86 -16.65
C ILE A 33 13.72 -6.47 -18.03
N PHE A 34 12.65 -7.26 -18.17
CA PHE A 34 12.31 -7.85 -19.47
C PHE A 34 11.95 -6.77 -20.49
N VAL A 35 11.10 -5.82 -20.11
CA VAL A 35 10.72 -4.73 -21.03
C VAL A 35 11.91 -3.86 -21.40
N GLY A 36 12.70 -3.44 -20.41
CA GLY A 36 13.87 -2.59 -20.66
C GLY A 36 14.89 -3.21 -21.60
N ASN A 37 15.18 -4.51 -21.46
CA ASN A 37 16.15 -5.20 -22.30
C ASN A 37 15.65 -5.55 -23.71
N ILE A 38 14.35 -5.76 -23.91
CA ILE A 38 13.81 -6.24 -25.19
C ILE A 38 13.18 -5.11 -26.00
N VAL A 39 12.41 -4.23 -25.35
CA VAL A 39 11.69 -3.14 -26.03
C VAL A 39 12.57 -1.87 -26.07
N GLY A 40 13.53 -1.78 -25.14
CA GLY A 40 14.42 -0.64 -25.02
C GLY A 40 13.80 0.57 -24.31
N ASP A 41 14.47 1.71 -24.41
CA ASP A 41 14.13 2.92 -23.64
C ASP A 41 12.74 3.47 -23.92
N THR A 42 12.27 3.42 -25.17
CA THR A 42 10.95 3.91 -25.56
C THR A 42 9.81 3.09 -24.97
N GLY A 43 9.98 1.76 -24.89
CA GLY A 43 9.03 0.87 -24.27
C GLY A 43 8.95 1.06 -22.76
N LEU A 44 10.12 1.14 -22.10
CA LEU A 44 10.19 1.37 -20.66
C LEU A 44 9.63 2.75 -20.29
N ALA A 45 9.96 3.79 -21.06
CA ALA A 45 9.38 5.13 -20.90
C ALA A 45 7.86 5.12 -21.10
N GLY A 46 7.36 4.36 -22.08
CA GLY A 46 5.93 4.18 -22.32
C GLY A 46 5.20 3.57 -21.12
N ILE A 47 5.74 2.51 -20.53
CA ILE A 47 5.19 1.91 -19.29
C ILE A 47 5.19 2.92 -18.15
N ASN A 48 6.28 3.65 -17.93
CA ASN A 48 6.36 4.66 -16.88
C ASN A 48 5.31 5.77 -17.03
N VAL A 49 5.00 6.20 -18.26
CA VAL A 49 3.92 7.16 -18.54
C VAL A 49 2.55 6.56 -18.27
N ALA A 50 2.33 5.27 -18.57
CA ALA A 50 1.06 4.59 -18.38
C ALA A 50 0.79 4.23 -16.90
N TYR A 51 1.84 3.99 -16.11
CA TYR A 51 1.75 3.44 -14.76
C TYR A 51 0.89 4.26 -13.78
N PRO A 52 0.97 5.61 -13.70
CA PRO A 52 0.10 6.41 -12.82
C PRO A 52 -1.40 6.23 -13.14
N LEU A 53 -1.74 6.00 -14.42
CA LEU A 53 -3.12 5.71 -14.83
C LEU A 53 -3.56 4.31 -14.41
N TYR A 54 -2.65 3.34 -14.52
CA TYR A 54 -2.90 2.00 -14.02
C TYR A 54 -2.97 1.96 -12.48
N ALA A 55 -2.18 2.80 -11.78
CA ALA A 55 -2.26 2.97 -10.33
C ALA A 55 -3.67 3.42 -9.86
N LEU A 56 -4.43 4.15 -10.69
CA LEU A 56 -5.83 4.49 -10.40
C LEU A 56 -6.73 3.24 -10.33
N VAL A 57 -6.49 2.24 -11.19
CA VAL A 57 -7.19 0.94 -11.15
C VAL A 57 -6.90 0.24 -9.82
N LEU A 58 -5.61 0.16 -9.46
CA LEU A 58 -5.17 -0.44 -8.21
C LEU A 58 -5.75 0.27 -6.99
N ALA A 59 -5.68 1.60 -6.98
CA ALA A 59 -6.19 2.43 -5.89
C ALA A 59 -7.71 2.28 -5.71
N THR A 60 -8.46 2.21 -6.81
CA THR A 60 -9.91 1.98 -6.76
C THR A 60 -10.23 0.65 -6.09
N GLY A 61 -9.57 -0.43 -6.50
CA GLY A 61 -9.75 -1.76 -5.91
C GLY A 61 -9.32 -1.80 -4.44
N THR A 62 -8.12 -1.28 -4.14
CA THR A 62 -7.57 -1.26 -2.77
C THR A 62 -8.45 -0.44 -1.83
N GLY A 63 -8.86 0.77 -2.25
CA GLY A 63 -9.67 1.66 -1.43
C GLY A 63 -11.01 1.03 -1.06
N ILE A 64 -11.78 0.62 -2.06
CA ILE A 64 -13.11 0.02 -1.85
C ILE A 64 -12.97 -1.30 -1.08
N GLY A 65 -12.04 -2.16 -1.49
CA GLY A 65 -11.83 -3.47 -0.89
C GLY A 65 -11.42 -3.40 0.58
N MET A 66 -10.44 -2.56 0.91
CA MET A 66 -9.97 -2.38 2.28
C MET A 66 -11.03 -1.71 3.16
N GLY A 67 -11.73 -0.68 2.66
CA GLY A 67 -12.82 -0.03 3.40
C GLY A 67 -13.91 -1.03 3.81
N GLY A 68 -14.36 -1.86 2.88
CA GLY A 68 -15.34 -2.90 3.17
C GLY A 68 -14.79 -4.05 4.03
N ALA A 69 -13.52 -4.43 3.84
CA ALA A 69 -12.88 -5.47 4.63
C ALA A 69 -12.76 -5.08 6.12
N VAL A 70 -12.42 -3.83 6.40
CA VAL A 70 -12.39 -3.30 7.78
C VAL A 70 -13.77 -3.41 8.44
N ILE A 71 -14.81 -2.93 7.76
CA ILE A 71 -16.18 -3.00 8.28
C ILE A 71 -16.61 -4.46 8.52
N SER A 72 -16.31 -5.34 7.56
CA SER A 72 -16.59 -6.79 7.70
C SER A 72 -15.88 -7.37 8.93
N SER A 73 -14.58 -7.06 9.13
CA SER A 73 -13.80 -7.55 10.28
C SER A 73 -14.32 -7.03 11.62
N ILE A 74 -14.68 -5.74 11.70
CA ILE A 74 -15.24 -5.16 12.92
C ILE A 74 -16.57 -5.85 13.28
N ARG A 75 -17.43 -6.08 12.27
CA ARG A 75 -18.72 -6.80 12.49
C ARG A 75 -18.49 -8.27 12.88
N GLU A 76 -17.52 -8.95 12.27
CA GLU A 76 -17.16 -10.33 12.65
C GLU A 76 -16.66 -10.37 14.09
N GLY A 77 -15.78 -9.44 14.48
CA GLY A 77 -15.24 -9.30 15.82
C GLY A 77 -16.32 -9.05 16.88
N SER A 78 -17.37 -8.27 16.55
CA SER A 78 -18.52 -8.03 17.41
C SER A 78 -19.52 -9.20 17.48
N GLY A 79 -19.28 -10.30 16.76
CA GLY A 79 -20.17 -11.46 16.67
C GLY A 79 -21.28 -11.34 15.64
N ASN A 80 -21.39 -10.22 14.92
CA ASN A 80 -22.39 -10.01 13.88
C ASN A 80 -21.95 -10.60 12.54
N ARG A 81 -21.93 -11.93 12.43
CA ARG A 81 -21.49 -12.66 11.23
C ARG A 81 -22.35 -12.36 10.00
N GLU A 82 -23.65 -12.21 10.16
CA GLU A 82 -24.55 -11.88 9.03
C GLU A 82 -24.26 -10.47 8.50
N GLY A 83 -24.07 -9.50 9.40
CA GLY A 83 -23.65 -8.15 9.03
C GLY A 83 -22.25 -8.12 8.37
N ALA A 84 -21.33 -8.98 8.77
CA ALA A 84 -20.02 -9.13 8.14
C ALA A 84 -20.13 -9.67 6.71
N ARG A 85 -20.96 -10.71 6.49
CA ARG A 85 -21.25 -11.27 5.16
C ARG A 85 -21.92 -10.24 4.25
N HIS A 86 -22.87 -9.47 4.80
CA HIS A 86 -23.51 -8.37 4.05
C HIS A 86 -22.49 -7.29 3.65
N ALA A 87 -21.59 -6.88 4.56
CA ALA A 87 -20.54 -5.94 4.24
C ALA A 87 -19.63 -6.47 3.12
N THR A 88 -19.25 -7.74 3.15
CA THR A 88 -18.45 -8.37 2.10
C THR A 88 -19.16 -8.38 0.75
N GLY A 89 -20.42 -8.83 0.70
CA GLY A 89 -21.20 -8.87 -0.56
C GLY A 89 -21.44 -7.49 -1.14
N HIS A 90 -21.76 -6.51 -0.29
CA HIS A 90 -21.90 -5.11 -0.67
C HIS A 90 -20.58 -4.54 -1.25
N THR A 91 -19.44 -4.87 -0.63
CA THR A 91 -18.11 -4.44 -1.14
C THR A 91 -17.82 -5.02 -2.52
N ILE A 92 -18.11 -6.31 -2.75
CA ILE A 92 -17.96 -6.94 -4.07
C ILE A 92 -18.84 -6.24 -5.10
N LEU A 93 -20.07 -5.87 -4.75
CA LEU A 93 -20.94 -5.10 -5.63
C LEU A 93 -20.36 -3.72 -5.95
N MET A 94 -19.80 -3.02 -4.97
CA MET A 94 -19.11 -1.74 -5.18
C MET A 94 -17.91 -1.90 -6.12
N LEU A 95 -17.08 -2.93 -5.93
CA LEU A 95 -15.93 -3.20 -6.78
C LEU A 95 -16.36 -3.40 -8.24
N LEU A 96 -17.41 -4.17 -8.49
CA LEU A 96 -17.99 -4.34 -9.82
C LEU A 96 -18.51 -3.02 -10.39
N LEU A 97 -19.25 -2.24 -9.61
CA LEU A 97 -19.80 -0.97 -10.04
C LEU A 97 -18.72 0.05 -10.41
N PHE A 98 -17.67 0.19 -9.60
CA PHE A 98 -16.58 1.15 -9.83
C PHE A 98 -15.56 0.68 -10.85
N SER A 99 -15.44 -0.64 -11.10
CA SER A 99 -14.56 -1.14 -12.16
C SER A 99 -14.97 -0.66 -13.55
N ILE A 100 -16.28 -0.51 -13.80
CA ILE A 100 -16.81 -0.11 -15.10
C ILE A 100 -16.35 1.29 -15.50
N PRO A 101 -16.65 2.38 -14.73
CA PRO A 101 -16.25 3.74 -15.13
C PRO A 101 -14.72 3.91 -15.21
N VAL A 102 -13.93 3.26 -14.35
CA VAL A 102 -12.46 3.31 -14.43
C VAL A 102 -11.97 2.64 -15.71
N THR A 103 -12.52 1.48 -16.06
CA THR A 103 -12.21 0.80 -17.33
C THR A 103 -12.56 1.65 -18.54
N LEU A 104 -13.77 2.21 -18.58
CA LEU A 104 -14.21 3.07 -19.68
C LEU A 104 -13.36 4.33 -19.80
N LEU A 105 -13.00 4.95 -18.67
CA LEU A 105 -12.08 6.09 -18.64
C LEU A 105 -10.75 5.74 -19.33
N LEU A 106 -10.14 4.62 -18.96
CA LEU A 106 -8.85 4.24 -19.52
C LEU A 106 -8.96 3.79 -20.98
N LEU A 107 -10.01 3.06 -21.36
CA LEU A 107 -10.20 2.63 -22.76
C LEU A 107 -10.41 3.79 -23.73
N PHE A 108 -11.25 4.75 -23.37
CA PHE A 108 -11.61 5.85 -24.28
C PHE A 108 -10.64 7.03 -24.19
N PHE A 109 -9.98 7.24 -23.07
CA PHE A 109 -9.12 8.40 -22.82
C PHE A 109 -7.63 8.04 -22.63
N ALA A 110 -7.19 6.81 -22.94
CA ALA A 110 -5.79 6.40 -22.80
C ALA A 110 -4.82 7.40 -23.47
N ARG A 111 -5.06 7.74 -24.73
CA ARG A 111 -4.17 8.63 -25.51
C ARG A 111 -4.08 10.06 -24.95
N PRO A 112 -5.19 10.80 -24.73
CA PRO A 112 -5.09 12.13 -24.13
C PRO A 112 -4.52 12.12 -22.71
N LEU A 113 -4.83 11.11 -21.89
CA LEU A 113 -4.30 11.00 -20.54
C LEU A 113 -2.79 10.74 -20.54
N CYS A 114 -2.31 9.80 -21.36
CA CYS A 114 -0.86 9.57 -21.51
C CYS A 114 -0.12 10.80 -22.06
N ALA A 115 -0.75 11.55 -22.98
CA ALA A 115 -0.15 12.78 -23.51
C ALA A 115 -0.02 13.86 -22.41
N VAL A 116 -1.02 14.04 -21.55
CA VAL A 116 -0.97 14.97 -20.41
C VAL A 116 0.13 14.57 -19.41
N LEU A 117 0.39 13.26 -19.26
CA LEU A 117 1.46 12.75 -18.39
C LEU A 117 2.87 12.82 -19.04
N GLY A 118 3.01 13.48 -20.18
CA GLY A 118 4.28 13.73 -20.85
C GLY A 118 4.66 12.73 -21.93
N GLY A 119 3.75 11.82 -22.29
CA GLY A 119 3.95 10.91 -23.42
C GLY A 119 3.97 11.68 -24.74
N ALA A 120 5.02 11.47 -25.58
CA ALA A 120 5.15 12.07 -26.88
C ALA A 120 5.73 11.06 -27.88
N GLY A 121 5.46 11.27 -29.17
CA GLY A 121 6.02 10.44 -30.25
C GLY A 121 5.79 8.94 -30.05
N GLU A 122 6.83 8.14 -30.17
CA GLU A 122 6.78 6.69 -30.02
C GLU A 122 6.52 6.25 -28.58
N THR A 123 7.04 6.97 -27.59
CA THR A 123 6.74 6.72 -26.15
C THR A 123 5.24 6.79 -25.87
N LEU A 124 4.52 7.75 -26.47
CA LEU A 124 3.07 7.84 -26.35
C LEU A 124 2.37 6.62 -26.96
N ASN A 125 2.83 6.15 -28.13
CA ASN A 125 2.26 4.98 -28.77
C ASN A 125 2.43 3.72 -27.92
N GLN A 126 3.63 3.52 -27.36
CA GLN A 126 3.94 2.40 -26.47
C GLN A 126 3.11 2.46 -25.17
N ALA A 127 2.97 3.66 -24.57
CA ALA A 127 2.14 3.88 -23.38
C ALA A 127 0.66 3.52 -23.65
N VAL A 128 0.10 4.01 -24.77
CA VAL A 128 -1.29 3.75 -25.15
C VAL A 128 -1.51 2.26 -25.44
N LEU A 129 -0.58 1.62 -26.14
CA LEU A 129 -0.67 0.18 -26.45
C LEU A 129 -0.69 -0.65 -25.16
N TYR A 130 0.24 -0.42 -24.26
CA TYR A 130 0.31 -1.09 -22.95
C TYR A 130 -0.96 -0.86 -22.13
N LEU A 131 -1.36 0.41 -21.98
CA LEU A 131 -2.53 0.79 -21.16
C LEU A 131 -3.84 0.23 -21.74
N SER A 132 -3.99 0.19 -23.08
CA SER A 132 -5.18 -0.35 -23.74
C SER A 132 -5.38 -1.83 -23.41
N VAL A 133 -4.31 -2.62 -23.45
CA VAL A 133 -4.38 -4.04 -23.07
C VAL A 133 -4.74 -4.21 -21.60
N LEU A 134 -4.09 -3.46 -20.70
CA LEU A 134 -4.39 -3.51 -19.27
C LEU A 134 -5.81 -3.01 -18.94
N SER A 135 -6.32 -2.06 -19.71
CA SER A 135 -7.68 -1.53 -19.51
C SER A 135 -8.76 -2.58 -19.75
N LEU A 136 -8.55 -3.52 -20.68
CA LEU A 136 -9.46 -4.64 -20.90
C LEU A 136 -9.52 -5.58 -19.67
N ALA A 137 -8.40 -5.73 -18.96
CA ALA A 137 -8.32 -6.53 -17.75
C ALA A 137 -8.56 -5.72 -16.46
N ALA A 138 -8.77 -4.41 -16.54
CA ALA A 138 -8.97 -3.53 -15.38
C ALA A 138 -10.12 -3.96 -14.46
N PRO A 139 -11.28 -4.46 -14.96
CA PRO A 139 -12.34 -4.97 -14.08
C PRO A 139 -11.86 -6.13 -13.21
N LEU A 140 -11.07 -7.04 -13.78
CA LEU A 140 -10.50 -8.16 -13.05
C LEU A 140 -9.52 -7.67 -11.99
N GLN A 141 -8.68 -6.70 -12.34
CA GLN A 141 -7.70 -6.14 -11.42
C GLN A 141 -8.35 -5.44 -10.23
N VAL A 142 -9.36 -4.61 -10.44
CA VAL A 142 -10.14 -3.98 -9.36
C VAL A 142 -10.72 -5.04 -8.43
N MET A 143 -11.29 -6.11 -8.99
CA MET A 143 -11.85 -7.22 -8.23
C MET A 143 -10.77 -7.98 -7.44
N ILE A 144 -9.61 -8.25 -8.05
CA ILE A 144 -8.51 -8.96 -7.38
C ILE A 144 -8.02 -8.17 -6.17
N VAL A 145 -7.59 -6.92 -6.39
CA VAL A 145 -6.98 -6.08 -5.34
C VAL A 145 -7.99 -5.81 -4.23
N GLY A 146 -9.26 -5.64 -4.58
CA GLY A 146 -10.32 -5.39 -3.62
C GLY A 146 -10.78 -6.63 -2.85
N CYS A 147 -10.74 -7.82 -3.45
CA CYS A 147 -11.17 -9.06 -2.78
C CYS A 147 -10.07 -9.68 -1.91
N LEU A 148 -8.78 -9.45 -2.19
CA LEU A 148 -7.68 -9.97 -1.36
C LEU A 148 -7.79 -9.55 0.12
N PRO A 149 -8.04 -8.26 0.46
CA PRO A 149 -8.30 -7.87 1.85
C PRO A 149 -9.51 -8.60 2.44
N LEU A 150 -10.60 -8.79 1.70
CA LEU A 150 -11.79 -9.51 2.17
C LEU A 150 -11.47 -10.97 2.54
N ILE A 151 -10.65 -11.65 1.73
CA ILE A 151 -10.20 -13.02 1.99
C ILE A 151 -9.31 -13.08 3.23
N ARG A 152 -8.34 -12.14 3.36
CA ARG A 152 -7.48 -12.03 4.54
C ARG A 152 -8.29 -11.79 5.81
N ASN A 153 -9.29 -10.92 5.75
CA ASN A 153 -10.14 -10.56 6.89
C ASN A 153 -11.06 -11.71 7.35
N ARG A 154 -11.29 -12.70 6.50
CA ARG A 154 -11.97 -13.96 6.85
C ARG A 154 -11.02 -15.02 7.43
N GLY A 155 -9.78 -14.68 7.71
CA GLY A 155 -8.78 -15.59 8.27
C GLY A 155 -8.02 -16.44 7.25
N HIS A 156 -8.33 -16.33 5.96
CA HIS A 156 -7.69 -17.12 4.89
C HIS A 156 -6.46 -16.44 4.30
N VAL A 157 -5.56 -15.95 5.16
CA VAL A 157 -4.39 -15.14 4.77
C VAL A 157 -3.44 -15.90 3.83
N LYS A 158 -3.22 -17.20 4.10
CA LYS A 158 -2.39 -18.06 3.24
C LYS A 158 -2.98 -18.22 1.85
N TYR A 159 -4.30 -18.29 1.73
CA TYR A 159 -4.98 -18.37 0.44
C TYR A 159 -4.78 -17.08 -0.36
N ALA A 160 -4.95 -15.93 0.27
CA ALA A 160 -4.69 -14.64 -0.36
C ALA A 160 -3.24 -14.50 -0.81
N MET A 161 -2.27 -14.96 0.01
CA MET A 161 -0.86 -15.01 -0.35
C MET A 161 -0.63 -15.89 -1.59
N VAL A 162 -1.15 -17.11 -1.60
CA VAL A 162 -1.00 -18.04 -2.73
C VAL A 162 -1.59 -17.44 -4.01
N ALA A 163 -2.77 -16.81 -3.94
CA ALA A 163 -3.38 -16.16 -5.10
C ALA A 163 -2.48 -15.05 -5.68
N SER A 164 -1.85 -14.23 -4.82
CA SER A 164 -0.91 -13.18 -5.24
C SER A 164 0.38 -13.76 -5.83
N VAL A 165 0.96 -14.79 -5.19
CA VAL A 165 2.21 -15.44 -5.63
C VAL A 165 2.00 -16.14 -6.97
N VAL A 166 0.91 -16.87 -7.14
CA VAL A 166 0.56 -17.55 -8.42
C VAL A 166 0.41 -16.52 -9.53
N SER A 167 -0.25 -15.39 -9.26
CA SER A 167 -0.34 -14.29 -10.23
C SER A 167 1.03 -13.78 -10.65
N GLY A 168 1.93 -13.51 -9.71
CA GLY A 168 3.28 -13.03 -10.01
C GLY A 168 4.11 -14.06 -10.81
N VAL A 169 4.05 -15.34 -10.44
CA VAL A 169 4.76 -16.41 -11.17
C VAL A 169 4.25 -16.55 -12.60
N ILE A 170 2.93 -16.53 -12.79
CA ILE A 170 2.31 -16.58 -14.13
C ILE A 170 2.72 -15.36 -14.95
N ASN A 171 2.71 -14.16 -14.36
CA ASN A 171 3.15 -12.94 -15.04
C ASN A 171 4.58 -13.10 -15.56
N VAL A 172 5.55 -13.45 -14.71
CA VAL A 172 6.96 -13.63 -15.11
C VAL A 172 7.13 -14.68 -16.21
N ILE A 173 6.40 -15.81 -16.15
CA ILE A 173 6.46 -16.85 -17.19
C ILE A 173 5.94 -16.29 -18.52
N PHE A 174 4.81 -15.59 -18.52
CA PHE A 174 4.23 -15.07 -19.76
C PHE A 174 4.91 -13.80 -20.25
N ASP A 175 5.57 -13.02 -19.39
CA ASP A 175 6.48 -11.94 -19.82
C ASP A 175 7.64 -12.54 -20.65
N TYR A 176 8.26 -13.63 -20.16
CA TYR A 176 9.26 -14.32 -20.95
C TYR A 176 8.71 -14.80 -22.30
N VAL A 177 7.53 -15.43 -22.31
CA VAL A 177 6.92 -15.96 -23.55
C VAL A 177 6.54 -14.83 -24.51
N PHE A 178 5.82 -13.80 -24.05
CA PHE A 178 5.26 -12.78 -24.94
C PHE A 178 6.27 -11.69 -25.29
N VAL A 179 7.08 -11.24 -24.33
CA VAL A 179 8.06 -10.17 -24.57
C VAL A 179 9.32 -10.72 -25.21
N VAL A 180 9.89 -11.84 -24.66
CA VAL A 180 11.19 -12.37 -25.11
C VAL A 180 11.02 -13.32 -26.29
N ALA A 181 10.22 -14.39 -26.15
CA ALA A 181 10.14 -15.44 -27.17
C ALA A 181 9.32 -15.00 -28.40
N LEU A 182 8.19 -14.31 -28.21
CA LEU A 182 7.31 -13.86 -29.30
C LEU A 182 7.60 -12.43 -29.75
N ASN A 183 8.42 -11.67 -29.03
CA ASN A 183 8.82 -10.29 -29.33
C ASN A 183 7.62 -9.32 -29.54
N TRP A 184 6.57 -9.46 -28.69
CA TRP A 184 5.38 -8.60 -28.74
C TRP A 184 5.58 -7.23 -28.08
N GLY A 185 6.78 -6.93 -27.56
CA GLY A 185 7.12 -5.64 -26.96
C GLY A 185 6.23 -5.30 -25.75
N THR A 186 5.85 -4.03 -25.62
CA THR A 186 4.99 -3.54 -24.51
C THR A 186 3.60 -4.18 -24.52
N MET A 187 3.06 -4.51 -25.69
CA MET A 187 1.80 -5.27 -25.80
C MET A 187 1.92 -6.64 -25.14
N GLY A 188 3.07 -7.30 -25.30
CA GLY A 188 3.37 -8.59 -24.66
C GLY A 188 3.38 -8.50 -23.14
N ALA A 189 4.02 -7.48 -22.57
CA ALA A 189 4.03 -7.22 -21.13
C ALA A 189 2.60 -6.96 -20.59
N GLY A 190 1.81 -6.13 -21.29
CA GLY A 190 0.41 -5.92 -20.94
C GLY A 190 -0.43 -7.20 -21.01
N ALA A 191 -0.21 -8.05 -22.03
CA ALA A 191 -0.94 -9.31 -22.20
C ALA A 191 -0.56 -10.34 -21.12
N ALA A 192 0.72 -10.44 -20.75
CA ALA A 192 1.19 -11.30 -19.66
C ALA A 192 0.55 -10.92 -18.33
N THR A 193 0.53 -9.61 -18.03
CA THR A 193 -0.13 -9.06 -16.84
C THR A 193 -1.63 -9.36 -16.85
N ALA A 194 -2.32 -9.14 -17.97
CA ALA A 194 -3.74 -9.43 -18.12
C ALA A 194 -4.08 -10.91 -17.90
N LEU A 195 -3.25 -11.81 -18.45
CA LEU A 195 -3.42 -13.26 -18.27
C LEU A 195 -3.19 -13.68 -16.82
N ALA A 196 -2.15 -13.16 -16.17
CA ALA A 196 -1.90 -13.37 -14.75
C ALA A 196 -3.09 -12.92 -13.88
N GLN A 197 -3.71 -11.80 -14.23
CA GLN A 197 -4.93 -11.30 -13.58
C GLN A 197 -6.11 -12.25 -13.79
N CYS A 198 -6.32 -12.79 -15.00
CA CYS A 198 -7.35 -13.79 -15.23
C CYS A 198 -7.20 -15.00 -14.29
N CYS A 199 -5.99 -15.54 -14.18
CA CYS A 199 -5.71 -16.68 -13.31
C CYS A 199 -5.92 -16.35 -11.83
N SER A 200 -5.47 -15.17 -11.36
CA SER A 200 -5.69 -14.71 -9.99
C SER A 200 -7.18 -14.52 -9.69
N PHE A 201 -7.93 -13.93 -10.62
CA PHE A 201 -9.38 -13.75 -10.47
C PHE A 201 -10.11 -15.09 -10.37
N LEU A 202 -9.73 -16.09 -11.15
CA LEU A 202 -10.30 -17.44 -11.05
C LEU A 202 -10.07 -18.06 -9.67
N LEU A 203 -8.90 -17.88 -9.08
CA LEU A 203 -8.62 -18.33 -7.70
C LEU A 203 -9.52 -17.60 -6.70
N ILE A 204 -9.68 -16.27 -6.82
CA ILE A 204 -10.55 -15.49 -5.95
C ILE A 204 -12.02 -15.89 -6.11
N ALA A 205 -12.49 -16.06 -7.34
CA ALA A 205 -13.85 -16.53 -7.61
C ALA A 205 -14.07 -17.94 -7.01
N ALA A 206 -13.12 -18.86 -7.19
CA ALA A 206 -13.17 -20.19 -6.61
C ALA A 206 -13.25 -20.15 -5.07
N PHE A 207 -12.60 -19.18 -4.41
CA PHE A 207 -12.71 -18.98 -2.97
C PHE A 207 -14.15 -18.69 -2.54
N PHE A 208 -14.81 -17.72 -3.16
CA PHE A 208 -16.17 -17.33 -2.83
C PHE A 208 -17.26 -18.34 -3.28
N LEU A 209 -16.91 -19.29 -4.13
CA LEU A 209 -17.79 -20.39 -4.51
C LEU A 209 -17.75 -21.58 -3.53
N ARG A 210 -16.77 -21.64 -2.60
CA ARG A 210 -16.67 -22.69 -1.59
C ARG A 210 -17.90 -22.66 -0.66
N LYS A 211 -18.40 -23.84 -0.27
CA LYS A 211 -19.62 -24.02 0.53
C LYS A 211 -19.65 -23.13 1.78
N ASN A 212 -18.54 -23.02 2.49
CA ASN A 212 -18.44 -22.24 3.76
C ASN A 212 -18.28 -20.74 3.55
N GLU A 213 -17.77 -20.30 2.38
CA GLU A 213 -17.46 -18.90 2.05
C GLU A 213 -18.50 -18.28 1.12
N ARG A 214 -19.38 -19.10 0.56
CA ARG A 214 -20.39 -18.66 -0.43
C ARG A 214 -21.32 -17.60 0.17
N LEU A 215 -21.46 -16.51 -0.58
CA LEU A 215 -22.41 -15.44 -0.28
C LEU A 215 -23.74 -15.72 -0.98
N GLY A 216 -24.84 -15.63 -0.25
CA GLY A 216 -26.18 -15.69 -0.85
C GLY A 216 -26.56 -14.33 -1.46
N LEU A 217 -27.52 -14.30 -2.39
CA LEU A 217 -28.00 -13.07 -3.06
C LEU A 217 -28.41 -11.96 -2.09
N ARG A 218 -28.93 -12.33 -0.91
CA ARG A 218 -29.31 -11.38 0.15
C ARG A 218 -28.15 -10.50 0.65
N HIS A 219 -26.89 -10.96 0.50
CA HIS A 219 -25.72 -10.22 0.95
C HIS A 219 -25.28 -9.13 -0.05
N PHE A 220 -25.80 -9.17 -1.28
CA PHE A 220 -25.50 -8.20 -2.34
C PHE A 220 -26.49 -7.02 -2.38
N LYS A 221 -27.30 -6.84 -1.34
CA LYS A 221 -28.26 -5.74 -1.29
C LYS A 221 -27.52 -4.40 -1.14
N PRO A 222 -27.86 -3.38 -1.97
CA PRO A 222 -27.32 -2.02 -1.82
C PRO A 222 -27.71 -1.43 -0.45
N ASN A 223 -26.79 -0.71 0.16
CA ASN A 223 -27.00 0.03 1.40
C ASN A 223 -26.19 1.33 1.35
N THR A 224 -26.87 2.48 1.31
CA THR A 224 -26.24 3.80 1.16
C THR A 224 -25.36 4.20 2.33
N GLU A 225 -25.72 3.81 3.55
CA GLU A 225 -24.93 4.09 4.75
C GLU A 225 -23.62 3.28 4.70
N LEU A 226 -23.73 1.98 4.38
CA LEU A 226 -22.57 1.10 4.23
C LEU A 226 -21.67 1.54 3.07
N PHE A 227 -22.27 2.01 1.96
CA PHE A 227 -21.56 2.57 0.82
C PHE A 227 -20.71 3.78 1.23
N ALA A 228 -21.33 4.79 1.86
CA ALA A 228 -20.65 5.99 2.30
C ALA A 228 -19.55 5.68 3.34
N HIS A 229 -19.82 4.75 4.26
CA HIS A 229 -18.86 4.33 5.28
C HIS A 229 -17.65 3.60 4.67
N SER A 230 -17.89 2.67 3.74
CA SER A 230 -16.83 1.97 3.03
C SER A 230 -15.93 2.93 2.24
N LEU A 231 -16.52 3.91 1.53
CA LEU A 231 -15.73 4.92 0.83
C LEU A 231 -14.90 5.79 1.78
N LYS A 232 -15.48 6.24 2.90
CA LYS A 232 -14.74 7.04 3.90
C LYS A 232 -13.53 6.30 4.45
N LEU A 233 -13.68 5.03 4.82
CA LEU A 233 -12.57 4.21 5.30
C LEU A 233 -11.58 3.86 4.18
N GLY A 234 -12.08 3.71 2.96
CA GLY A 234 -11.30 3.41 1.77
C GLY A 234 -10.45 4.56 1.25
N LEU A 235 -10.72 5.82 1.65
CA LEU A 235 -9.96 6.99 1.19
C LEU A 235 -8.46 6.87 1.52
N ALA A 236 -8.10 6.43 2.71
CA ALA A 236 -6.70 6.28 3.08
C ALA A 236 -5.99 5.17 2.29
N PRO A 237 -6.49 3.92 2.21
CA PRO A 237 -5.92 2.88 1.34
C PRO A 237 -5.87 3.26 -0.15
N PHE A 238 -6.88 3.99 -0.65
CA PHE A 238 -6.86 4.57 -2.00
C PHE A 238 -5.67 5.50 -2.17
N GLY A 239 -5.50 6.46 -1.25
CA GLY A 239 -4.39 7.40 -1.27
C GLY A 239 -3.03 6.73 -1.12
N LEU A 240 -2.88 5.73 -0.22
CA LEU A 240 -1.64 4.96 -0.07
C LEU A 240 -1.19 4.26 -1.36
N THR A 241 -2.13 3.95 -2.25
CA THR A 241 -1.82 3.30 -3.54
C THR A 241 -1.53 4.33 -4.64
N LEU A 242 -2.24 5.47 -4.66
CA LEU A 242 -2.14 6.45 -5.75
C LEU A 242 -1.10 7.55 -5.49
N LEU A 243 -0.99 8.04 -4.25
CA LEU A 243 -0.18 9.22 -3.94
C LEU A 243 1.35 9.00 -3.99
N PRO A 244 1.91 7.79 -3.85
CA PRO A 244 3.33 7.54 -4.11
C PRO A 244 3.77 8.00 -5.50
N GLU A 245 2.88 7.94 -6.51
CA GLU A 245 3.18 8.44 -7.86
C GLU A 245 3.45 9.96 -7.88
N ILE A 246 2.73 10.72 -7.05
CA ILE A 246 3.00 12.16 -6.88
C ILE A 246 4.39 12.39 -6.27
N THR A 247 4.79 11.56 -5.31
CA THR A 247 6.12 11.61 -4.70
C THR A 247 7.20 11.34 -5.73
N VAL A 248 7.05 10.29 -6.55
CA VAL A 248 8.01 9.93 -7.60
C VAL A 248 8.15 11.06 -8.61
N VAL A 249 7.04 11.60 -9.12
CA VAL A 249 7.06 12.71 -10.08
C VAL A 249 7.71 13.96 -9.47
N THR A 250 7.33 14.32 -8.25
CA THR A 250 7.88 15.50 -7.56
C THR A 250 9.39 15.39 -7.38
N LEU A 251 9.88 14.24 -6.93
CA LEU A 251 11.32 14.02 -6.73
C LEU A 251 12.09 13.98 -8.04
N ASN A 252 11.58 13.32 -9.09
CA ASN A 252 12.20 13.29 -10.41
C ASN A 252 12.34 14.69 -11.01
N VAL A 253 11.27 15.50 -10.98
CA VAL A 253 11.30 16.87 -11.52
C VAL A 253 12.31 17.73 -10.77
N ASN A 254 12.33 17.68 -9.43
CA ASN A 254 13.28 18.47 -8.65
C ASN A 254 14.71 17.93 -8.77
N ALA A 255 14.92 16.61 -8.86
CA ALA A 255 16.23 16.02 -9.14
C ALA A 255 16.77 16.49 -10.50
N LEU A 256 15.90 16.56 -11.52
CA LEU A 256 16.28 17.09 -12.84
C LEU A 256 16.69 18.57 -12.78
N ILE A 257 15.89 19.39 -12.08
CA ILE A 257 16.17 20.84 -11.96
C ILE A 257 17.49 21.13 -11.25
N TYR A 258 17.77 20.43 -10.15
CA TYR A 258 18.90 20.73 -9.28
C TYR A 258 20.15 19.86 -9.51
N GLY A 259 20.03 18.74 -10.22
CA GLY A 259 21.14 17.78 -10.40
C GLY A 259 21.22 17.17 -11.81
N GLY A 260 20.33 17.60 -12.72
CA GLY A 260 20.32 17.12 -14.10
C GLY A 260 19.95 15.64 -14.24
N GLU A 261 20.20 15.09 -15.43
CA GLU A 261 19.88 13.69 -15.77
C GLU A 261 20.59 12.68 -14.85
N THR A 262 21.80 13.00 -14.40
CA THR A 262 22.56 12.14 -13.46
C THR A 262 21.85 11.97 -12.14
N ALA A 263 21.22 13.03 -11.60
CA ALA A 263 20.44 12.94 -10.36
C ALA A 263 19.13 12.17 -10.54
N VAL A 264 18.51 12.25 -11.71
CA VAL A 264 17.32 11.43 -12.06
C VAL A 264 17.71 9.96 -12.13
N ALA A 265 18.83 9.62 -12.77
CA ALA A 265 19.35 8.25 -12.80
C ALA A 265 19.68 7.72 -11.39
N ALA A 266 20.30 8.57 -10.55
CA ALA A 266 20.55 8.23 -9.15
C ALA A 266 19.26 7.97 -8.37
N TYR A 267 18.23 8.80 -8.56
CA TYR A 267 16.92 8.62 -7.91
C TYR A 267 16.23 7.31 -8.35
N ALA A 268 16.35 6.93 -9.62
CA ALA A 268 15.82 5.65 -10.09
C ALA A 268 16.39 4.47 -9.30
N VAL A 269 17.71 4.43 -9.07
CA VAL A 269 18.36 3.40 -8.23
C VAL A 269 17.83 3.43 -6.79
N ILE A 270 17.76 4.63 -6.21
CA ILE A 270 17.29 4.83 -4.83
C ILE A 270 15.84 4.34 -4.68
N SER A 271 14.97 4.66 -5.64
CA SER A 271 13.54 4.32 -5.59
C SER A 271 13.29 2.82 -5.61
N TYR A 272 14.05 2.04 -6.38
CA TYR A 272 13.94 0.57 -6.39
C TYR A 272 14.27 -0.04 -5.02
N VAL A 273 15.35 0.41 -4.40
CA VAL A 273 15.77 -0.09 -3.07
C VAL A 273 14.77 0.34 -1.99
N ALA A 274 14.33 1.59 -2.07
CA ALA A 274 13.30 2.15 -1.20
C ALA A 274 11.99 1.37 -1.26
N TYR A 275 11.57 0.98 -2.46
CA TYR A 275 10.33 0.24 -2.69
C TYR A 275 10.32 -1.11 -1.95
N VAL A 276 11.47 -1.82 -1.88
CA VAL A 276 11.57 -3.07 -1.11
C VAL A 276 11.23 -2.84 0.37
N ILE A 277 11.80 -1.80 0.99
CA ILE A 277 11.56 -1.51 2.41
C ILE A 277 10.11 -1.07 2.63
N GLN A 278 9.55 -0.27 1.72
CA GLN A 278 8.14 0.14 1.77
C GLN A 278 7.21 -1.08 1.74
N MET A 279 7.44 -2.04 0.85
CA MET A 279 6.63 -3.26 0.73
C MET A 279 6.72 -4.15 1.98
N LEU A 280 7.90 -4.26 2.61
CA LEU A 280 8.05 -4.96 3.88
C LEU A 280 7.22 -4.31 4.99
N ILE A 281 7.30 -2.98 5.13
CA ILE A 281 6.54 -2.22 6.14
C ILE A 281 5.04 -2.30 5.86
N GLN A 282 4.62 -2.19 4.60
CA GLN A 282 3.22 -2.33 4.20
C GLN A 282 2.69 -3.73 4.50
N GLY A 283 3.49 -4.77 4.26
CA GLY A 283 3.13 -6.14 4.61
C GLY A 283 2.86 -6.33 6.11
N VAL A 284 3.63 -5.67 6.97
CA VAL A 284 3.39 -5.67 8.42
C VAL A 284 2.10 -4.93 8.78
N ALA A 285 1.93 -3.72 8.25
CA ALA A 285 0.79 -2.86 8.57
C ALA A 285 -0.53 -3.46 8.08
N ASP A 286 -0.62 -3.79 6.79
CA ASP A 286 -1.83 -4.34 6.17
C ASP A 286 -2.06 -5.82 6.54
N GLY A 287 -0.98 -6.57 6.81
CA GLY A 287 -1.07 -7.93 7.30
C GLY A 287 -1.72 -8.03 8.69
N SER A 288 -1.42 -7.08 9.57
CA SER A 288 -2.00 -7.04 10.91
C SER A 288 -3.40 -6.44 10.97
N GLN A 289 -3.84 -5.70 9.95
CA GLN A 289 -5.12 -4.98 9.91
C GLN A 289 -6.32 -5.87 10.25
N PRO A 290 -6.46 -7.11 9.70
CA PRO A 290 -7.61 -7.96 10.03
C PRO A 290 -7.70 -8.26 11.52
N LEU A 291 -6.56 -8.54 12.15
CA LEU A 291 -6.48 -8.85 13.56
C LEU A 291 -6.82 -7.64 14.44
N VAL A 292 -6.34 -6.44 14.05
CA VAL A 292 -6.66 -5.17 14.72
C VAL A 292 -8.16 -4.91 14.65
N SER A 293 -8.77 -5.00 13.46
CA SER A 293 -10.20 -4.72 13.26
C SER A 293 -11.11 -5.72 13.99
N GLN A 294 -10.77 -7.02 13.97
CA GLN A 294 -11.51 -8.04 14.72
C GLN A 294 -11.43 -7.80 16.23
N CYS A 295 -10.23 -7.51 16.74
CA CYS A 295 -10.05 -7.21 18.17
C CYS A 295 -10.77 -5.92 18.59
N TYR A 296 -10.79 -4.91 17.71
CA TYR A 296 -11.52 -3.67 17.92
C TYR A 296 -13.03 -3.91 17.98
N GLY A 297 -13.59 -4.65 17.01
CA GLY A 297 -15.00 -5.05 17.01
C GLY A 297 -15.40 -5.89 18.23
N ALA A 298 -14.49 -6.73 18.73
CA ALA A 298 -14.70 -7.52 19.96
C ALA A 298 -14.52 -6.73 21.26
N GLY A 299 -14.22 -5.41 21.21
CA GLY A 299 -13.98 -4.58 22.39
C GLY A 299 -12.66 -4.87 23.12
N LYS A 300 -11.75 -5.68 22.55
CA LYS A 300 -10.48 -6.08 23.17
C LYS A 300 -9.39 -4.99 22.99
N LEU A 301 -9.65 -3.79 23.48
CA LEU A 301 -8.86 -2.58 23.21
C LEU A 301 -7.39 -2.68 23.69
N LYS A 302 -7.11 -3.39 24.80
CA LYS A 302 -5.74 -3.64 25.27
C LYS A 302 -4.96 -4.48 24.25
N LEU A 303 -5.61 -5.45 23.60
CA LEU A 303 -4.99 -6.28 22.59
C LEU A 303 -4.72 -5.50 21.31
N VAL A 304 -5.66 -4.63 20.90
CA VAL A 304 -5.47 -3.69 19.78
C VAL A 304 -4.24 -2.83 19.98
N GLN A 305 -4.05 -2.26 21.18
CA GLN A 305 -2.85 -1.47 21.51
C GLN A 305 -1.57 -2.31 21.49
N LYS A 306 -1.62 -3.54 22.00
CA LYS A 306 -0.46 -4.43 22.00
C LYS A 306 -0.03 -4.81 20.57
N ILE A 307 -0.99 -5.12 19.69
CA ILE A 307 -0.72 -5.41 18.27
C ILE A 307 -0.11 -4.18 17.59
N ARG A 308 -0.67 -2.99 17.77
CA ARG A 308 -0.13 -1.74 17.25
C ARG A 308 1.32 -1.51 17.71
N ASN A 309 1.61 -1.68 19.01
CA ASN A 309 2.95 -1.47 19.54
C ASN A 309 3.94 -2.51 19.00
N THR A 310 3.50 -3.77 18.80
CA THR A 310 4.30 -4.80 18.12
C THR A 310 4.60 -4.38 16.67
N ASN A 311 3.60 -3.85 15.93
CA ASN A 311 3.82 -3.34 14.57
C ASN A 311 4.85 -2.21 14.54
N PHE A 312 4.82 -1.29 15.51
CA PHE A 312 5.84 -0.22 15.61
C PHE A 312 7.24 -0.79 15.80
N VAL A 313 7.40 -1.74 16.72
CA VAL A 313 8.71 -2.38 16.96
C VAL A 313 9.19 -3.07 15.67
N VAL A 314 8.34 -3.84 15.02
CA VAL A 314 8.72 -4.56 13.78
C VAL A 314 9.05 -3.58 12.65
N ALA A 315 8.22 -2.55 12.43
CA ALA A 315 8.44 -1.56 11.37
C ALA A 315 9.71 -0.71 11.60
N ILE A 316 9.99 -0.30 12.85
CA ILE A 316 11.23 0.40 13.21
C ILE A 316 12.43 -0.53 13.01
N SER A 317 12.32 -1.81 13.38
CA SER A 317 13.39 -2.79 13.16
C SER A 317 13.70 -2.99 11.68
N ILE A 318 12.67 -3.05 10.82
CA ILE A 318 12.83 -3.09 9.35
C ILE A 318 13.54 -1.81 8.87
N GLY A 319 13.11 -0.63 9.33
CA GLY A 319 13.74 0.65 8.99
C GLY A 319 15.21 0.72 9.42
N LEU A 320 15.54 0.26 10.64
CA LEU A 320 16.92 0.21 11.16
C LEU A 320 17.81 -0.75 10.38
N ILE A 321 17.30 -1.95 10.08
CA ILE A 321 18.02 -2.92 9.25
C ILE A 321 18.23 -2.34 7.85
N GLY A 322 17.18 -1.72 7.26
CA GLY A 322 17.27 -1.04 5.98
C GLY A 322 18.33 0.06 5.98
N LEU A 323 18.34 0.92 7.00
CA LEU A 323 19.36 1.95 7.17
C LEU A 323 20.78 1.36 7.22
N GLY A 324 20.98 0.29 8.01
CA GLY A 324 22.28 -0.39 8.10
C GLY A 324 22.73 -0.98 6.77
N VAL A 325 21.84 -1.73 6.10
CA VAL A 325 22.14 -2.38 4.81
C VAL A 325 22.38 -1.34 3.73
N MET A 326 21.50 -0.34 3.58
CA MET A 326 21.65 0.72 2.56
C MET A 326 22.92 1.54 2.77
N THR A 327 23.28 1.85 4.01
CA THR A 327 24.51 2.59 4.33
C THR A 327 25.74 1.75 4.07
N ALA A 328 25.74 0.47 4.44
CA ALA A 328 26.88 -0.43 4.22
C ALA A 328 27.13 -0.70 2.72
N LEU A 329 26.04 -0.84 1.94
CA LEU A 329 26.10 -1.20 0.52
C LEU A 329 25.96 0.01 -0.42
N ARG A 330 26.05 1.25 0.07
CA ARG A 330 25.79 2.48 -0.70
C ARG A 330 26.62 2.66 -1.98
N TYR A 331 27.79 2.07 -2.05
CA TYR A 331 28.63 2.07 -3.24
C TYR A 331 28.42 0.84 -4.13
N GLN A 332 27.99 -0.30 -3.56
CA GLN A 332 27.74 -1.53 -4.31
C GLN A 332 26.38 -1.53 -4.99
N ILE A 333 25.35 -0.98 -4.35
CA ILE A 333 23.99 -0.94 -4.91
C ILE A 333 23.95 -0.27 -6.29
N PRO A 334 24.55 0.92 -6.51
CA PRO A 334 24.54 1.55 -7.82
C PRO A 334 25.19 0.70 -8.91
N SER A 335 26.24 -0.05 -8.60
CA SER A 335 26.93 -0.92 -9.57
C SER A 335 26.03 -2.08 -10.05
N TRP A 336 25.13 -2.57 -9.23
CA TRP A 336 24.15 -3.60 -9.63
C TRP A 336 23.17 -3.10 -10.70
N PHE A 337 22.95 -1.78 -10.75
CA PHE A 337 22.09 -1.12 -11.72
C PHE A 337 22.86 -0.50 -12.90
N GLY A 338 24.17 -0.70 -12.98
CA GLY A 338 24.99 -0.14 -14.04
C GLY A 338 25.10 1.40 -14.00
N ALA A 339 24.95 2.01 -12.83
CA ALA A 339 25.01 3.46 -12.67
C ALA A 339 26.43 3.98 -12.99
N SER A 340 26.49 5.19 -13.57
CA SER A 340 27.76 5.89 -13.82
C SER A 340 28.45 6.26 -12.50
N GLU A 341 29.73 6.56 -12.54
CA GLU A 341 30.51 7.00 -11.36
C GLU A 341 29.87 8.24 -10.72
N ALA A 342 29.47 9.23 -11.53
CA ALA A 342 28.82 10.45 -11.08
C ALA A 342 27.45 10.16 -10.40
N ALA A 343 26.65 9.24 -10.95
CA ALA A 343 25.40 8.81 -10.32
C ALA A 343 25.67 8.02 -9.02
N THR A 344 26.74 7.23 -8.97
CA THR A 344 27.13 6.46 -7.78
C THR A 344 27.45 7.38 -6.59
N GLU A 345 28.15 8.48 -6.81
CA GLU A 345 28.43 9.47 -5.76
C GLU A 345 27.14 10.10 -5.20
N ILE A 346 26.20 10.44 -6.07
CA ILE A 346 24.89 10.97 -5.65
C ILE A 346 24.12 9.92 -4.83
N VAL A 347 24.06 8.66 -5.29
CA VAL A 347 23.39 7.58 -4.58
C VAL A 347 24.05 7.32 -3.23
N ALA A 348 25.39 7.26 -3.18
CA ALA A 348 26.13 7.01 -1.95
C ALA A 348 25.91 8.07 -0.88
N PHE A 349 25.65 9.31 -1.28
CA PHE A 349 25.26 10.39 -0.38
C PHE A 349 23.76 10.31 0.02
N ALA A 350 22.86 10.15 -0.96
CA ALA A 350 21.43 10.25 -0.75
C ALA A 350 20.84 9.02 -0.03
N LEU A 351 21.40 7.83 -0.28
CA LEU A 351 20.83 6.57 0.22
C LEU A 351 20.75 6.50 1.75
N PRO A 352 21.78 6.86 2.54
CA PRO A 352 21.69 6.91 3.99
C PRO A 352 20.68 7.95 4.50
N VAL A 353 20.55 9.10 3.84
CA VAL A 353 19.63 10.18 4.20
C VAL A 353 18.18 9.69 4.04
N ILE A 354 17.89 9.06 2.91
CA ILE A 354 16.56 8.51 2.61
C ILE A 354 16.28 7.27 3.48
N ALA A 355 17.28 6.41 3.69
CA ALA A 355 17.14 5.24 4.55
C ALA A 355 16.78 5.61 6.00
N PHE A 356 17.32 6.70 6.53
CA PHE A 356 16.95 7.22 7.83
C PHE A 356 15.46 7.61 7.91
N ALA A 357 14.89 8.13 6.83
CA ALA A 357 13.46 8.48 6.77
C ALA A 357 12.53 7.27 6.95
N TYR A 358 12.96 6.06 6.55
CA TYR A 358 12.12 4.87 6.64
C TYR A 358 11.82 4.40 8.06
N MET A 359 12.61 4.80 9.05
CA MET A 359 12.27 4.59 10.46
C MET A 359 10.97 5.33 10.83
N PHE A 360 10.84 6.57 10.36
CA PHE A 360 9.65 7.40 10.59
C PHE A 360 8.50 7.02 9.66
N PHE A 361 8.79 6.63 8.41
CA PHE A 361 7.80 6.06 7.50
C PHE A 361 7.08 4.86 8.11
N GLY A 362 7.82 3.96 8.77
CA GLY A 362 7.22 2.83 9.48
C GLY A 362 6.23 3.25 10.56
N LEU A 363 6.56 4.30 11.33
CA LEU A 363 5.65 4.86 12.34
C LEU A 363 4.39 5.47 11.71
N THR A 364 4.54 6.23 10.64
CA THR A 364 3.43 6.88 9.93
C THR A 364 2.52 5.83 9.30
N HIS A 365 3.10 4.86 8.59
CA HIS A 365 2.35 3.84 7.86
C HIS A 365 1.57 2.90 8.79
N VAL A 366 2.20 2.44 9.88
CA VAL A 366 1.54 1.64 10.93
C VAL A 366 0.43 2.45 11.61
N SER A 367 0.64 3.76 11.86
CA SER A 367 -0.41 4.62 12.44
C SER A 367 -1.59 4.77 11.51
N THR A 368 -1.34 4.96 10.21
CA THR A 368 -2.37 5.05 9.18
C THR A 368 -3.21 3.76 9.12
N SER A 369 -2.54 2.60 9.08
CA SER A 369 -3.22 1.30 9.10
C SER A 369 -4.04 1.09 10.39
N TYR A 370 -3.49 1.46 11.52
CA TYR A 370 -4.19 1.40 12.80
C TYR A 370 -5.45 2.27 12.83
N PHE A 371 -5.40 3.49 12.29
CA PHE A 371 -6.56 4.38 12.27
C PHE A 371 -7.69 3.83 11.41
N TYR A 372 -7.45 3.44 10.15
CA TYR A 372 -8.56 2.87 9.38
C TYR A 372 -9.01 1.51 9.91
N ALA A 373 -8.13 0.68 10.49
CA ALA A 373 -8.49 -0.58 11.13
C ALA A 373 -9.35 -0.43 12.39
N THR A 374 -9.32 0.75 13.02
CA THR A 374 -10.13 1.11 14.21
C THR A 374 -11.23 2.12 13.89
N ASP A 375 -11.69 2.15 12.65
CA ASP A 375 -12.81 3.00 12.19
C ASP A 375 -12.56 4.51 12.32
N ASP A 376 -11.30 4.96 12.18
CA ASP A 376 -10.93 6.37 12.17
C ASP A 376 -10.45 6.83 10.78
N ALA A 377 -11.42 7.01 9.88
CA ALA A 377 -11.15 7.47 8.52
C ALA A 377 -10.49 8.86 8.46
N ARG A 378 -10.77 9.75 9.43
CA ARG A 378 -10.18 11.10 9.44
C ARG A 378 -8.70 11.07 9.80
N GLY A 379 -8.33 10.31 10.83
CA GLY A 379 -6.95 10.16 11.25
C GLY A 379 -6.08 9.52 10.17
N SER A 380 -6.57 8.47 9.53
CA SER A 380 -5.86 7.80 8.43
C SER A 380 -5.72 8.69 7.20
N SER A 381 -6.79 9.33 6.74
CA SER A 381 -6.75 10.19 5.55
C SER A 381 -5.86 11.42 5.77
N LEU A 382 -5.86 12.03 6.96
CA LEU A 382 -4.98 13.17 7.25
C LEU A 382 -3.51 12.81 7.11
N LEU A 383 -3.08 11.62 7.55
CA LEU A 383 -1.70 11.19 7.40
C LEU A 383 -1.34 10.94 5.94
N VAL A 384 -2.20 10.27 5.18
CA VAL A 384 -1.94 9.89 3.79
C VAL A 384 -1.90 11.10 2.86
N TYR A 385 -2.93 11.93 2.90
CA TYR A 385 -2.99 13.13 2.04
C TYR A 385 -2.06 14.23 2.52
N GLY A 386 -1.82 14.30 3.83
CA GLY A 386 -0.80 15.15 4.43
C GLY A 386 0.60 14.79 3.96
N GLU A 387 0.90 13.50 3.76
CA GLU A 387 2.18 13.03 3.22
C GLU A 387 2.43 13.60 1.82
N ALA A 388 1.49 13.42 0.90
CA ALA A 388 1.61 13.95 -0.45
C ALA A 388 1.79 15.48 -0.48
N ALA A 389 1.02 16.20 0.33
CA ALA A 389 1.14 17.66 0.42
C ALA A 389 2.49 18.10 0.98
N LEU A 390 2.97 17.46 2.04
CA LEU A 390 4.25 17.80 2.67
C LEU A 390 5.45 17.40 1.80
N VAL A 391 5.39 16.28 1.06
CA VAL A 391 6.45 15.91 0.11
C VAL A 391 6.61 17.02 -0.94
N VAL A 392 5.52 17.47 -1.56
CA VAL A 392 5.58 18.55 -2.56
C VAL A 392 6.13 19.82 -1.92
N LEU A 393 5.60 20.23 -0.77
CA LEU A 393 6.02 21.44 -0.06
C LEU A 393 7.50 21.42 0.31
N TYR A 394 7.96 20.36 0.96
CA TYR A 394 9.36 20.27 1.40
C TYR A 394 10.33 20.04 0.23
N THR A 395 9.96 19.25 -0.78
CA THR A 395 10.85 19.03 -1.93
C THR A 395 11.07 20.32 -2.72
N CYS A 396 10.00 21.07 -2.99
CA CYS A 396 10.16 22.38 -3.67
C CYS A 396 10.85 23.42 -2.77
N GLY A 397 10.46 23.52 -1.49
CA GLY A 397 11.00 24.50 -0.56
C GLY A 397 12.48 24.27 -0.21
N LEU A 398 12.83 23.06 0.22
CA LEU A 398 14.23 22.72 0.54
C LEU A 398 15.10 22.61 -0.71
N GLY A 399 14.53 22.16 -1.84
CA GLY A 399 15.22 22.17 -3.13
C GLY A 399 15.61 23.59 -3.54
N PHE A 400 14.72 24.57 -3.36
CA PHE A 400 15.02 25.96 -3.64
C PHE A 400 16.17 26.54 -2.76
N VAL A 401 16.22 26.15 -1.47
CA VAL A 401 17.23 26.68 -0.52
C VAL A 401 18.54 25.91 -0.58
N TYR A 402 18.50 24.59 -0.68
CA TYR A 402 19.68 23.72 -0.54
C TYR A 402 20.00 22.91 -1.80
N GLY A 403 19.33 23.18 -2.93
CA GLY A 403 19.52 22.43 -4.17
C GLY A 403 19.22 20.94 -4.03
N LEU A 404 20.01 20.10 -4.68
CA LEU A 404 19.81 18.65 -4.70
C LEU A 404 19.85 18.00 -3.32
N THR A 405 20.69 18.49 -2.41
CA THR A 405 20.75 18.00 -1.02
C THR A 405 19.43 18.23 -0.29
N GLY A 406 18.78 19.38 -0.55
CA GLY A 406 17.45 19.70 -0.01
C GLY A 406 16.37 18.76 -0.53
N VAL A 407 16.45 18.35 -1.80
CA VAL A 407 15.53 17.38 -2.40
C VAL A 407 15.56 16.04 -1.65
N TRP A 408 16.76 15.52 -1.37
CA TRP A 408 16.90 14.27 -0.61
C TRP A 408 16.49 14.41 0.86
N GLY A 409 16.78 15.53 1.47
CA GLY A 409 16.40 15.84 2.85
C GLY A 409 14.88 16.01 3.04
N ALA A 410 14.16 16.40 1.98
CA ALA A 410 12.71 16.62 2.01
C ALA A 410 11.91 15.36 2.40
N ILE A 411 12.37 14.18 1.96
CA ILE A 411 11.75 12.89 2.33
C ILE A 411 11.83 12.70 3.85
N GLY A 412 13.02 12.93 4.42
CA GLY A 412 13.23 12.83 5.87
C GLY A 412 12.36 13.80 6.66
N MET A 413 12.33 15.07 6.25
CA MET A 413 11.51 16.11 6.90
C MET A 413 10.02 15.77 6.84
N THR A 414 9.53 15.27 5.70
CA THR A 414 8.15 14.83 5.56
C THR A 414 7.81 13.73 6.57
N GLN A 415 8.63 12.69 6.64
CA GLN A 415 8.35 11.54 7.51
C GLN A 415 8.47 11.88 8.99
N ILE A 416 9.43 12.72 9.39
CA ILE A 416 9.56 13.22 10.76
C ILE A 416 8.32 14.03 11.15
N THR A 417 7.90 14.97 10.30
CA THR A 417 6.71 15.80 10.55
C THR A 417 5.46 14.94 10.71
N LEU A 418 5.27 13.97 9.81
CA LEU A 418 4.13 13.05 9.87
C LEU A 418 4.17 12.13 11.09
N ALA A 419 5.34 11.64 11.48
CA ALA A 419 5.48 10.82 12.67
C ALA A 419 5.09 11.62 13.94
N PHE A 420 5.43 12.91 13.99
CA PHE A 420 4.97 13.79 15.07
C PHE A 420 3.44 13.98 15.04
N VAL A 421 2.86 14.25 13.87
CA VAL A 421 1.40 14.38 13.70
C VAL A 421 0.72 13.06 14.09
N ALA A 422 1.23 11.92 13.65
CA ALA A 422 0.73 10.59 14.00
C ALA A 422 0.74 10.37 15.53
N ALA A 423 1.84 10.75 16.21
CA ALA A 423 1.93 10.63 17.67
C ALA A 423 0.88 11.48 18.40
N VAL A 424 0.63 12.70 17.93
CA VAL A 424 -0.43 13.58 18.48
C VAL A 424 -1.81 12.97 18.25
N LEU A 425 -2.09 12.48 17.03
CA LEU A 425 -3.37 11.84 16.70
C LEU A 425 -3.59 10.56 17.51
N LEU A 426 -2.57 9.73 17.69
CA LEU A 426 -2.64 8.51 18.50
C LEU A 426 -2.96 8.82 19.98
N ARG A 427 -2.35 9.85 20.55
CA ARG A 427 -2.68 10.29 21.91
C ARG A 427 -4.15 10.71 22.01
N ARG A 428 -4.62 11.54 21.07
CA ARG A 428 -6.03 12.01 21.03
C ARG A 428 -7.02 10.85 20.82
N HIS A 429 -6.71 9.92 19.94
CA HIS A 429 -7.55 8.75 19.67
C HIS A 429 -7.64 7.82 20.88
N SER A 430 -6.52 7.58 21.58
CA SER A 430 -6.50 6.78 22.81
C SER A 430 -7.35 7.40 23.92
N HIS A 431 -7.35 8.72 24.05
CA HIS A 431 -8.17 9.42 25.04
C HIS A 431 -9.67 9.40 24.71
N LYS A 432 -10.05 9.63 23.44
CA LYS A 432 -11.47 9.78 23.06
C LYS A 432 -12.20 8.45 22.89
N ARG A 433 -11.61 7.48 22.20
CA ARG A 433 -12.30 6.25 21.80
C ARG A 433 -11.98 5.05 22.68
N LEU A 434 -10.84 5.02 23.34
CA LEU A 434 -10.43 3.88 24.16
C LEU A 434 -10.76 4.06 25.66
N GLY A 435 -11.33 5.19 26.06
CA GLY A 435 -11.85 5.42 27.42
C GLY A 435 -10.82 5.30 28.57
N LEU A 436 -9.51 5.32 28.26
CA LEU A 436 -8.43 5.03 29.21
C LEU A 436 -8.29 6.07 30.32
N THR A 437 -8.96 7.22 30.22
CA THR A 437 -8.98 8.25 31.28
C THR A 437 -10.04 8.02 32.35
N SER A 438 -11.11 7.24 32.07
CA SER A 438 -12.16 7.00 33.07
C SER A 438 -11.76 5.91 34.08
N VAL A 439 -10.99 4.90 33.65
CA VAL A 439 -10.58 3.79 34.53
C VAL A 439 -9.54 4.24 35.58
N HIS A 440 -8.64 5.15 35.20
CA HIS A 440 -7.63 5.65 36.17
C HIS A 440 -8.22 6.64 37.19
N LYS A 441 -9.25 7.41 36.80
CA LYS A 441 -9.99 8.27 37.75
C LYS A 441 -10.94 7.45 38.62
N GLY A 442 -11.56 6.40 38.10
CA GLY A 442 -12.42 5.50 38.86
C GLY A 442 -11.66 4.69 39.93
N HIS A 443 -10.50 4.19 39.60
CA HIS A 443 -9.65 3.47 40.59
C HIS A 443 -9.07 4.37 41.66
N LYS A 444 -8.65 5.61 41.34
CA LYS A 444 -8.22 6.58 42.37
C LYS A 444 -9.38 7.03 43.25
N ALA A 445 -10.57 7.24 42.69
CA ALA A 445 -11.76 7.60 43.47
C ALA A 445 -12.27 6.44 44.35
N ALA A 446 -12.19 5.20 43.90
CA ALA A 446 -12.51 4.00 44.69
C ALA A 446 -11.49 3.76 45.81
N ALA A 447 -10.19 3.91 45.53
CA ALA A 447 -9.14 3.79 46.54
C ALA A 447 -9.26 4.88 47.62
N HIS A 448 -9.60 6.12 47.27
CA HIS A 448 -9.84 7.20 48.26
C HIS A 448 -11.10 6.96 49.10
N ARG A 449 -12.16 6.34 48.56
CA ARG A 449 -13.37 5.96 49.32
C ARG A 449 -13.11 4.80 50.28
N HIS A 450 -12.26 3.83 49.92
CA HIS A 450 -11.87 2.74 50.86
C HIS A 450 -10.96 3.19 51.98
N ILE A 451 -10.08 4.19 51.74
CA ILE A 451 -9.23 4.75 52.78
C ILE A 451 -10.05 5.64 53.75
N ALA A 452 -11.06 6.37 53.22
CA ALA A 452 -11.95 7.19 54.04
C ALA A 452 -12.96 6.38 54.86
N ALA A 453 -13.29 5.13 54.44
CA ALA A 453 -14.20 4.23 55.16
C ALA A 453 -13.49 3.36 56.23
N ALA A 454 -12.15 3.19 56.13
CA ALA A 454 -11.35 2.45 57.12
C ALA A 454 -10.78 3.33 58.26
N GLY A 455 -11.07 4.63 58.25
CA GLY A 455 -10.66 5.59 59.26
C GLY A 455 -11.78 6.14 60.15
N ARG A 456 -12.94 5.40 60.21
CA ARG A 456 -14.02 5.72 61.21
C ARG A 456 -14.26 4.53 62.08
#